data_ea78eeb86e2e48c2db77613a4210b04c
#
_entry.id   ea78eeb86e2e48c2db77613a4210b04c
#
_cell.length_a   1.000
_cell.length_b   1.000
_cell.length_c   1.000
_cell.angle_alpha   90.00
_cell.angle_beta   90.00
_cell.angle_gamma   90.00
#
_symmetry.space_group_name_H-M   'P 1'
#
loop_
_entity.id
_entity.type
_entity.pdbx_description
1 polymer ?
#
loop_
_entity_poly.entity_id
_entity_poly.type
_entity_poly.pdbx_seq_one_letter_code
_entity_poly.pdbx_strand_id
1 'polypeptide(L)'
;MAKENRRKQRAKRTNQPDLSKNALWAAAIFAALGAALAFYATNLTFSIESQGLVEASGCSLNDWINCDIANASSYAKMFGIPVAWWGFLFYAFSGLAALYGATIENRSSTAPFVAAAFILSMGAVLFTFVKAYHLYSLGVLCIVCIGMYVANFGTAISLGLALGYSPLKWGGLIGAWIAGVRGQEEQLKFSPQLVKVGITVAVVFGIGYAGALNHQRALTGTVGFDMDVALNAHFRQQQIQVDTHPEAAVWGNPESAVEVVEFADFQCPACRDSAFHL
;
A
#
# COMPACT_ATOMS: atom_id res chain seq x y z
N MET A 1 23.43 7.30 46.14
CA MET A 1 23.39 6.66 44.80
C MET A 1 21.99 6.74 44.11
N ALA A 2 20.88 6.29 44.71
CA ALA A 2 19.55 6.32 44.05
C ALA A 2 19.01 7.74 43.72
N LYS A 3 19.29 8.74 44.61
CA LYS A 3 18.87 10.15 44.42
C LYS A 3 19.64 10.85 43.31
N GLU A 4 20.90 10.52 43.14
CA GLU A 4 21.80 11.06 42.11
C GLU A 4 21.47 10.45 40.73
N ASN A 5 21.18 9.17 40.66
CA ASN A 5 20.67 8.51 39.43
C ASN A 5 19.35 9.09 38.97
N ARG A 6 18.42 9.40 39.89
CA ARG A 6 17.16 10.07 39.55
C ARG A 6 17.40 11.51 39.05
N ARG A 7 18.36 12.26 39.61
CA ARG A 7 18.72 13.61 39.12
C ARG A 7 19.38 13.53 37.73
N LYS A 8 20.26 12.60 37.47
CA LYS A 8 20.90 12.38 36.16
C LYS A 8 19.86 11.94 35.13
N GLN A 9 18.88 11.09 35.48
CA GLN A 9 17.79 10.72 34.60
C GLN A 9 16.82 11.89 34.32
N ARG A 10 16.55 12.75 35.33
CA ARG A 10 15.75 13.97 35.12
C ARG A 10 16.47 14.97 34.22
N ALA A 11 17.75 15.22 34.44
CA ALA A 11 18.60 16.10 33.62
C ALA A 11 18.70 15.58 32.16
N LYS A 12 18.76 14.27 31.96
CA LYS A 12 18.80 13.65 30.62
C LYS A 12 17.43 13.78 29.91
N ARG A 13 16.32 13.79 30.67
CA ARG A 13 14.96 14.01 30.13
C ARG A 13 14.69 15.47 29.73
N THR A 14 15.28 16.43 30.43
CA THR A 14 15.12 17.87 30.13
C THR A 14 15.95 18.36 28.94
N ASN A 15 16.93 17.58 28.48
CA ASN A 15 17.82 17.98 27.39
C ASN A 15 17.47 17.38 26.02
N GLN A 16 16.36 16.67 25.89
CA GLN A 16 15.88 16.22 24.57
C GLN A 16 15.00 17.32 23.94
N PRO A 17 15.30 17.76 22.71
CA PRO A 17 14.48 18.76 22.04
C PRO A 17 13.03 18.30 21.92
N ASP A 18 12.07 19.19 22.09
CA ASP A 18 10.65 18.88 21.94
C ASP A 18 10.32 18.46 20.51
N LEU A 19 9.28 17.65 20.36
CA LEU A 19 8.81 17.27 19.02
C LEU A 19 8.31 18.53 18.28
N SER A 20 8.75 18.71 17.05
CA SER A 20 8.32 19.84 16.23
C SER A 20 6.84 19.70 15.87
N LYS A 21 5.98 20.51 16.47
CA LYS A 21 4.53 20.50 16.24
C LYS A 21 4.18 20.77 14.76
N ASN A 22 4.88 21.72 14.13
CA ASN A 22 4.65 22.02 12.71
C ASN A 22 4.96 20.83 11.80
N ALA A 23 6.05 20.13 12.08
CA ALA A 23 6.41 18.94 11.32
C ALA A 23 5.41 17.79 11.55
N LEU A 24 4.87 17.64 12.76
CA LEU A 24 3.81 16.65 13.05
C LEU A 24 2.50 16.97 12.32
N TRP A 25 2.10 18.24 12.25
CA TRP A 25 0.94 18.64 11.46
C TRP A 25 1.16 18.38 9.97
N ALA A 26 2.35 18.67 9.44
CA ALA A 26 2.69 18.34 8.05
C ALA A 26 2.61 16.83 7.80
N ALA A 27 3.14 16.01 8.72
CA ALA A 27 3.05 14.56 8.64
C ALA A 27 1.59 14.07 8.62
N ALA A 28 0.73 14.65 9.47
CA ALA A 28 -0.69 14.32 9.51
C ALA A 28 -1.41 14.67 8.19
N ILE A 29 -1.07 15.79 7.57
CA ILE A 29 -1.64 16.22 6.29
C ILE A 29 -1.22 15.25 5.17
N PHE A 30 0.09 14.94 5.06
CA PHE A 30 0.56 13.97 4.05
C PHE A 30 -0.02 12.58 4.27
N ALA A 31 -0.14 12.14 5.53
CA ALA A 31 -0.76 10.86 5.86
C ALA A 31 -2.26 10.86 5.51
N ALA A 32 -3.00 11.94 5.76
CA ALA A 32 -4.40 12.05 5.37
C ALA A 32 -4.59 11.99 3.84
N LEU A 33 -3.74 12.71 3.09
CA LEU A 33 -3.74 12.64 1.62
C LEU A 33 -3.44 11.23 1.14
N GLY A 34 -2.38 10.60 1.66
CA GLY A 34 -2.02 9.23 1.33
C GLY A 34 -3.12 8.23 1.66
N ALA A 35 -3.80 8.38 2.81
CA ALA A 35 -4.93 7.54 3.20
C ALA A 35 -6.11 7.65 2.23
N ALA A 36 -6.46 8.86 1.80
CA ALA A 36 -7.52 9.08 0.82
C ALA A 36 -7.21 8.43 -0.53
N LEU A 37 -5.97 8.59 -1.04
CA LEU A 37 -5.53 7.98 -2.29
C LEU A 37 -5.46 6.45 -2.18
N ALA A 38 -4.98 5.93 -1.06
CA ALA A 38 -4.90 4.50 -0.81
C ALA A 38 -6.29 3.87 -0.69
N PHE A 39 -7.23 4.55 -0.05
CA PHE A 39 -8.63 4.12 0.03
C PHE A 39 -9.27 4.07 -1.36
N TYR A 40 -9.07 5.11 -2.18
CA TYR A 40 -9.55 5.13 -3.55
C TYR A 40 -8.99 3.97 -4.38
N ALA A 41 -7.67 3.75 -4.36
CA ALA A 41 -7.02 2.66 -5.07
C ALA A 41 -7.49 1.28 -4.59
N THR A 42 -7.76 1.12 -3.29
CA THR A 42 -8.31 -0.13 -2.72
C THR A 42 -9.69 -0.42 -3.27
N ASN A 43 -10.59 0.58 -3.27
CA ASN A 43 -11.93 0.41 -3.84
C ASN A 43 -11.88 0.12 -5.34
N LEU A 44 -10.98 0.78 -6.08
CA LEU A 44 -10.79 0.52 -7.50
C LEU A 44 -10.36 -0.94 -7.75
N THR A 45 -9.39 -1.45 -6.99
CA THR A 45 -8.97 -2.86 -7.10
C THR A 45 -10.12 -3.82 -6.80
N PHE A 46 -10.90 -3.58 -5.75
CA PHE A 46 -12.05 -4.42 -5.42
C PHE A 46 -13.15 -4.34 -6.48
N SER A 47 -13.40 -3.18 -7.07
CA SER A 47 -14.36 -3.02 -8.16
C SER A 47 -13.94 -3.81 -9.40
N ILE A 48 -12.67 -3.72 -9.78
CA ILE A 48 -12.11 -4.48 -10.91
C ILE A 48 -12.26 -5.99 -10.67
N GLU A 49 -12.03 -6.46 -9.44
CA GLU A 49 -12.15 -7.88 -9.10
C GLU A 49 -13.60 -8.40 -9.12
N SER A 50 -14.54 -7.56 -8.72
CA SER A 50 -15.95 -7.98 -8.60
C SER A 50 -16.75 -7.81 -9.88
N GLN A 51 -16.41 -6.84 -10.71
CA GLN A 51 -17.20 -6.45 -11.89
C GLN A 51 -16.40 -6.54 -13.20
N GLY A 52 -15.08 -6.74 -13.12
CA GLY A 52 -14.17 -6.60 -14.26
C GLY A 52 -13.93 -5.13 -14.63
N LEU A 53 -13.22 -4.91 -15.73
CA LEU A 53 -12.98 -3.58 -16.31
C LEU A 53 -14.17 -3.19 -17.18
N VAL A 54 -15.28 -2.77 -16.55
CA VAL A 54 -16.53 -2.41 -17.28
C VAL A 54 -16.45 -1.00 -17.83
N GLU A 55 -15.85 -0.08 -17.07
CA GLU A 55 -15.64 1.32 -17.47
C GLU A 55 -14.28 1.82 -17.00
N ALA A 56 -13.65 2.68 -17.78
CA ALA A 56 -12.38 3.31 -17.40
C ALA A 56 -12.57 4.18 -16.14
N SER A 57 -11.71 4.01 -15.15
CA SER A 57 -11.74 4.85 -13.96
C SER A 57 -11.38 6.31 -14.29
N GLY A 58 -11.81 7.25 -13.44
CA GLY A 58 -11.53 8.67 -13.62
C GLY A 58 -10.05 9.05 -13.60
N CYS A 59 -9.14 8.13 -13.26
CA CYS A 59 -7.69 8.31 -13.30
C CYS A 59 -7.02 7.61 -14.49
N SER A 60 -7.77 6.93 -15.35
CA SER A 60 -7.29 6.32 -16.59
C SER A 60 -7.61 7.27 -17.74
N LEU A 61 -6.62 8.10 -18.13
CA LEU A 61 -6.80 9.20 -19.08
C LEU A 61 -6.43 8.80 -20.50
N ASN A 62 -5.50 7.89 -20.67
CA ASN A 62 -5.01 7.38 -21.96
C ASN A 62 -4.19 6.10 -21.72
N ASP A 63 -3.62 5.52 -22.81
CA ASP A 63 -2.84 4.27 -22.73
C ASP A 63 -1.61 4.36 -21.81
N TRP A 64 -1.05 5.56 -21.65
CA TRP A 64 0.13 5.81 -20.81
C TRP A 64 -0.24 6.12 -19.37
N ILE A 65 -1.33 6.86 -19.15
CA ILE A 65 -1.83 7.24 -17.83
C ILE A 65 -3.03 6.38 -17.55
N ASN A 66 -2.78 5.22 -16.92
CA ASN A 66 -3.79 4.19 -16.73
C ASN A 66 -3.68 3.57 -15.33
N CYS A 67 -4.59 3.98 -14.45
CA CYS A 67 -4.68 3.43 -13.12
C CYS A 67 -5.30 2.03 -13.11
N ASP A 68 -6.15 1.71 -14.08
CA ASP A 68 -6.88 0.45 -14.11
C ASP A 68 -5.94 -0.71 -14.38
N ILE A 69 -5.04 -0.57 -15.37
CA ILE A 69 -4.00 -1.56 -15.65
C ILE A 69 -3.11 -1.76 -14.41
N ALA A 70 -2.71 -0.65 -13.76
CA ALA A 70 -1.88 -0.74 -12.56
C ALA A 70 -2.58 -1.50 -11.41
N ASN A 71 -3.89 -1.27 -11.20
CA ASN A 71 -4.66 -1.89 -10.12
C ASN A 71 -5.23 -3.27 -10.47
N ALA A 72 -5.35 -3.61 -11.77
CA ALA A 72 -5.71 -4.95 -12.24
C ALA A 72 -4.52 -5.92 -12.21
N SER A 73 -3.28 -5.41 -12.21
CA SER A 73 -2.08 -6.23 -12.28
C SER A 73 -1.91 -7.13 -11.06
N SER A 74 -1.21 -8.26 -11.24
CA SER A 74 -0.81 -9.16 -10.13
C SER A 74 0.02 -8.45 -9.06
N TYR A 75 0.72 -7.36 -9.43
CA TYR A 75 1.48 -6.53 -8.51
C TYR A 75 0.61 -5.66 -7.60
N ALA A 76 -0.69 -5.50 -7.89
CA ALA A 76 -1.60 -4.72 -7.05
C ALA A 76 -1.99 -5.44 -5.76
N LYS A 77 -1.66 -6.73 -5.61
CA LYS A 77 -1.99 -7.54 -4.44
C LYS A 77 -0.76 -7.96 -3.64
N MET A 78 -0.94 -8.12 -2.35
CA MET A 78 0.02 -8.68 -1.41
C MET A 78 -0.73 -9.44 -0.31
N PHE A 79 -0.36 -10.70 -0.07
CA PHE A 79 -1.06 -11.60 0.87
C PHE A 79 -2.58 -11.73 0.59
N GLY A 80 -2.96 -11.72 -0.68
CA GLY A 80 -4.35 -11.90 -1.11
C GLY A 80 -5.24 -10.65 -1.04
N ILE A 81 -4.74 -9.50 -0.57
CA ILE A 81 -5.49 -8.25 -0.48
C ILE A 81 -4.76 -7.11 -1.24
N PRO A 82 -5.49 -6.05 -1.64
CA PRO A 82 -4.88 -4.93 -2.33
C PRO A 82 -3.72 -4.30 -1.55
N VAL A 83 -2.60 -4.04 -2.23
CA VAL A 83 -1.44 -3.36 -1.62
C VAL A 83 -1.81 -1.97 -1.10
N ALA A 84 -2.74 -1.29 -1.79
CA ALA A 84 -3.24 0.01 -1.38
C ALA A 84 -3.90 -0.03 0.01
N TRP A 85 -4.53 -1.15 0.40
CA TRP A 85 -5.10 -1.33 1.75
C TRP A 85 -4.02 -1.33 2.83
N TRP A 86 -2.88 -1.97 2.59
CA TRP A 86 -1.73 -1.90 3.50
C TRP A 86 -1.21 -0.47 3.62
N GLY A 87 -1.19 0.27 2.50
CA GLY A 87 -0.89 1.71 2.48
C GLY A 87 -1.88 2.51 3.33
N PHE A 88 -3.18 2.24 3.21
CA PHE A 88 -4.21 2.90 4.02
C PHE A 88 -3.98 2.70 5.51
N LEU A 89 -3.72 1.45 5.96
CA LEU A 89 -3.43 1.15 7.36
C LEU A 89 -2.16 1.87 7.85
N PHE A 90 -1.12 1.90 7.02
CA PHE A 90 0.11 2.64 7.30
C PHE A 90 -0.15 4.13 7.47
N TYR A 91 -0.88 4.76 6.56
CA TYR A 91 -1.19 6.18 6.65
C TYR A 91 -2.10 6.50 7.83
N ALA A 92 -3.10 5.67 8.11
CA ALA A 92 -3.98 5.83 9.27
C ALA A 92 -3.17 5.79 10.57
N PHE A 93 -2.29 4.79 10.74
CA PHE A 93 -1.41 4.71 11.90
C PHE A 93 -0.48 5.92 12.00
N SER A 94 0.18 6.30 10.90
CA SER A 94 1.15 7.40 10.88
C SER A 94 0.50 8.75 11.15
N GLY A 95 -0.68 8.99 10.57
CA GLY A 95 -1.48 10.19 10.79
C GLY A 95 -1.96 10.30 12.25
N LEU A 96 -2.48 9.21 12.82
CA LEU A 96 -2.88 9.18 14.22
C LEU A 96 -1.69 9.37 15.17
N ALA A 97 -0.55 8.76 14.90
CA ALA A 97 0.67 8.96 15.68
C ALA A 97 1.18 10.42 15.62
N ALA A 98 1.11 11.04 14.43
CA ALA A 98 1.47 12.44 14.24
C ALA A 98 0.52 13.38 14.99
N LEU A 99 -0.80 13.16 14.88
CA LEU A 99 -1.81 13.92 15.62
C LEU A 99 -1.66 13.76 17.13
N TYR A 100 -1.43 12.54 17.60
CA TYR A 100 -1.19 12.25 19.00
C TYR A 100 0.05 12.99 19.52
N GLY A 101 1.14 13.02 18.72
CA GLY A 101 2.34 13.77 19.04
C GLY A 101 2.15 15.30 19.01
N ALA A 102 1.29 15.81 18.11
CA ALA A 102 1.01 17.23 17.97
C ALA A 102 0.11 17.78 19.08
N THR A 103 -0.84 16.97 19.57
CA THR A 103 -1.87 17.38 20.53
C THR A 103 -1.50 17.12 22.00
N ILE A 104 -0.76 16.05 22.27
CA ILE A 104 -0.39 15.65 23.62
C ILE A 104 1.05 16.07 23.92
N GLU A 105 1.21 16.92 24.91
CA GLU A 105 2.53 17.49 25.31
C GLU A 105 3.45 16.48 26.02
N ASN A 106 2.94 15.31 26.43
CA ASN A 106 3.74 14.30 27.11
C ASN A 106 4.62 13.52 26.13
N ARG A 107 5.82 14.06 25.86
CA ARG A 107 6.81 13.44 24.97
C ARG A 107 7.13 11.97 25.29
N SER A 108 7.19 11.61 26.58
CA SER A 108 7.52 10.24 26.97
C SER A 108 6.48 9.22 26.50
N SER A 109 5.23 9.66 26.30
CA SER A 109 4.15 8.81 25.80
C SER A 109 4.03 8.86 24.28
N THR A 110 4.27 10.03 23.65
CA THR A 110 4.03 10.26 22.23
C THR A 110 5.23 9.88 21.34
N ALA A 111 6.46 10.17 21.78
CA ALA A 111 7.65 9.93 20.98
C ALA A 111 7.83 8.48 20.49
N PRO A 112 7.48 7.43 21.24
CA PRO A 112 7.58 6.06 20.76
C PRO A 112 6.66 5.77 19.56
N PHE A 113 5.45 6.34 19.54
CA PHE A 113 4.51 6.18 18.43
C PHE A 113 4.98 6.94 17.19
N VAL A 114 5.47 8.17 17.37
CA VAL A 114 6.04 8.96 16.26
C VAL A 114 7.29 8.27 15.69
N ALA A 115 8.13 7.69 16.54
CA ALA A 115 9.31 6.93 16.11
C ALA A 115 8.93 5.65 15.35
N ALA A 116 7.92 4.92 15.82
CA ALA A 116 7.40 3.74 15.11
C ALA A 116 6.81 4.13 13.74
N ALA A 117 6.04 5.20 13.66
CA ALA A 117 5.51 5.72 12.40
C ALA A 117 6.65 6.13 11.45
N PHE A 118 7.72 6.74 11.97
CA PHE A 118 8.89 7.09 11.17
C PHE A 118 9.61 5.84 10.62
N ILE A 119 9.81 4.81 11.43
CA ILE A 119 10.42 3.54 10.98
C ILE A 119 9.56 2.88 9.89
N LEU A 120 8.24 2.82 10.09
CA LEU A 120 7.31 2.30 9.09
C LEU A 120 7.34 3.13 7.80
N SER A 121 7.46 4.48 7.91
CA SER A 121 7.56 5.35 6.75
C SER A 121 8.85 5.15 5.95
N MET A 122 9.96 4.78 6.60
CA MET A 122 11.18 4.38 5.91
C MET A 122 10.98 3.10 5.11
N GLY A 123 10.27 2.11 5.68
CA GLY A 123 9.87 0.91 4.96
C GLY A 123 8.96 1.22 3.77
N ALA A 124 7.98 2.12 3.94
CA ALA A 124 7.08 2.56 2.88
C ALA A 124 7.83 3.28 1.75
N VAL A 125 8.84 4.11 2.06
CA VAL A 125 9.70 4.77 1.06
C VAL A 125 10.49 3.73 0.27
N LEU A 126 11.10 2.74 0.93
CA LEU A 126 11.81 1.65 0.23
C LEU A 126 10.84 0.85 -0.66
N PHE A 127 9.65 0.56 -0.17
CA PHE A 127 8.62 -0.14 -0.93
C PHE A 127 8.13 0.67 -2.14
N THR A 128 8.14 2.01 -2.06
CA THR A 128 7.83 2.90 -3.18
C THR A 128 8.73 2.62 -4.39
N PHE A 129 10.02 2.40 -4.19
CA PHE A 129 10.94 2.08 -5.30
C PHE A 129 10.59 0.75 -5.97
N VAL A 130 10.21 -0.26 -5.18
CA VAL A 130 9.76 -1.55 -5.72
C VAL A 130 8.50 -1.37 -6.56
N LYS A 131 7.53 -0.59 -6.07
CA LYS A 131 6.29 -0.31 -6.80
C LYS A 131 6.50 0.57 -8.03
N ALA A 132 7.40 1.54 -7.96
CA ALA A 132 7.77 2.35 -9.11
C ALA A 132 8.42 1.49 -10.21
N TYR A 133 9.26 0.53 -9.84
CA TYR A 133 9.82 -0.42 -10.79
C TYR A 133 8.75 -1.31 -11.45
N HIS A 134 7.80 -1.82 -10.67
CA HIS A 134 6.67 -2.59 -11.25
C HIS A 134 5.83 -1.75 -12.21
N LEU A 135 5.56 -0.50 -11.85
CA LEU A 135 4.81 0.43 -12.71
C LEU A 135 5.55 0.71 -14.02
N TYR A 136 6.87 0.89 -13.93
CA TYR A 136 7.75 1.02 -15.10
C TYR A 136 7.71 -0.24 -15.97
N SER A 137 7.75 -1.44 -15.39
CA SER A 137 7.71 -2.71 -16.13
C SER A 137 6.35 -2.96 -16.82
N LEU A 138 5.27 -2.37 -16.30
CA LEU A 138 3.95 -2.41 -16.95
C LEU A 138 3.82 -1.39 -18.09
N GLY A 139 4.76 -0.46 -18.23
CA GLY A 139 4.73 0.59 -19.26
C GLY A 139 3.64 1.64 -19.06
N VAL A 140 3.07 1.77 -17.85
CA VAL A 140 1.99 2.71 -17.55
C VAL A 140 2.33 3.62 -16.38
N LEU A 141 1.74 4.81 -16.35
CA LEU A 141 1.76 5.74 -15.22
C LEU A 141 0.42 5.71 -14.50
N CYS A 142 0.46 5.58 -13.18
CA CYS A 142 -0.71 5.67 -12.32
C CYS A 142 -0.61 6.93 -11.46
N ILE A 143 -1.46 7.92 -11.72
CA ILE A 143 -1.45 9.22 -11.01
C ILE A 143 -1.69 9.02 -9.51
N VAL A 144 -2.59 8.12 -9.15
CA VAL A 144 -2.90 7.79 -7.75
C VAL A 144 -1.67 7.17 -7.07
N CYS A 145 -0.93 6.30 -7.78
CA CYS A 145 0.30 5.71 -7.26
C CYS A 145 1.38 6.78 -7.03
N ILE A 146 1.56 7.70 -7.99
CA ILE A 146 2.50 8.82 -7.84
C ILE A 146 2.12 9.70 -6.65
N GLY A 147 0.84 10.01 -6.49
CA GLY A 147 0.32 10.74 -5.33
C GLY A 147 0.65 10.05 -4.00
N MET A 148 0.51 8.73 -3.92
CA MET A 148 0.92 7.94 -2.76
C MET A 148 2.44 7.97 -2.53
N TYR A 149 3.26 7.99 -3.59
CA TYR A 149 4.70 8.12 -3.44
C TYR A 149 5.09 9.47 -2.84
N VAL A 150 4.49 10.55 -3.31
CA VAL A 150 4.67 11.89 -2.73
C VAL A 150 4.24 11.91 -1.26
N ALA A 151 3.11 11.29 -0.93
CA ALA A 151 2.63 11.18 0.45
C ALA A 151 3.59 10.37 1.33
N ASN A 152 4.19 9.27 0.82
CA ASN A 152 5.19 8.48 1.56
C ASN A 152 6.43 9.32 1.90
N PHE A 153 7.01 10.02 0.90
CA PHE A 153 8.16 10.90 1.13
C PHE A 153 7.80 12.05 2.07
N GLY A 154 6.65 12.70 1.86
CA GLY A 154 6.18 13.79 2.71
C GLY A 154 6.01 13.36 4.16
N THR A 155 5.37 12.21 4.41
CA THR A 155 5.18 11.64 5.74
C THR A 155 6.52 11.31 6.39
N ALA A 156 7.42 10.63 5.67
CA ALA A 156 8.72 10.24 6.18
C ALA A 156 9.60 11.45 6.56
N ILE A 157 9.68 12.44 5.68
CA ILE A 157 10.44 13.67 5.91
C ILE A 157 9.89 14.42 7.12
N SER A 158 8.58 14.59 7.16
CA SER A 158 7.92 15.35 8.25
C SER A 158 8.08 14.66 9.60
N LEU A 159 7.92 13.33 9.69
CA LEU A 159 8.14 12.57 10.92
C LEU A 159 9.61 12.60 11.35
N GLY A 160 10.55 12.50 10.40
CA GLY A 160 11.97 12.63 10.67
C GLY A 160 12.32 13.99 11.25
N LEU A 161 11.83 15.08 10.65
CA LEU A 161 12.01 16.44 11.15
C LEU A 161 11.37 16.64 12.53
N ALA A 162 10.20 16.03 12.77
CA ALA A 162 9.54 16.09 14.08
C ALA A 162 10.39 15.46 15.19
N LEU A 163 11.14 14.40 14.87
CA LEU A 163 12.06 13.74 15.79
C LEU A 163 13.43 14.44 15.90
N GLY A 164 13.64 15.50 15.12
CA GLY A 164 14.93 16.25 15.07
C GLY A 164 15.96 15.62 14.14
N TYR A 165 15.57 14.72 13.25
CA TYR A 165 16.45 14.12 12.26
C TYR A 165 16.39 14.90 10.93
N SER A 166 17.54 15.38 10.47
CA SER A 166 17.65 15.96 9.12
C SER A 166 17.73 14.85 8.05
N PRO A 167 17.06 14.98 6.90
CA PRO A 167 17.13 14.01 5.80
C PRO A 167 18.56 13.67 5.37
N LEU A 168 19.47 14.64 5.42
CA LEU A 168 20.89 14.48 5.12
C LEU A 168 21.62 13.52 6.08
N LYS A 169 21.06 13.26 7.28
CA LYS A 169 21.66 12.39 8.30
C LYS A 169 21.04 10.99 8.34
N TRP A 170 20.05 10.69 7.50
CA TRP A 170 19.35 9.40 7.54
C TRP A 170 20.26 8.21 7.23
N GLY A 171 21.24 8.38 6.33
CA GLY A 171 22.24 7.33 6.06
C GLY A 171 23.05 6.95 7.30
N GLY A 172 23.39 7.94 8.14
CA GLY A 172 24.04 7.70 9.43
C GLY A 172 23.14 7.04 10.47
N LEU A 173 21.82 7.30 10.43
CA LEU A 173 20.85 6.68 11.33
C LEU A 173 20.66 5.18 11.07
N ILE A 174 20.64 4.77 9.80
CA ILE A 174 20.61 3.34 9.44
C ILE A 174 21.87 2.64 9.96
N GLY A 175 23.04 3.26 9.79
CA GLY A 175 24.30 2.76 10.32
C GLY A 175 24.32 2.70 11.85
N ALA A 176 23.83 3.74 12.53
CA ALA A 176 23.73 3.78 13.99
C ALA A 176 22.70 2.78 14.54
N TRP A 177 21.58 2.57 13.83
CA TRP A 177 20.59 1.57 14.19
C TRP A 177 21.14 0.15 14.06
N ILE A 178 21.82 -0.16 12.94
CA ILE A 178 22.50 -1.45 12.73
C ILE A 178 23.60 -1.68 13.77
N ALA A 179 24.37 -0.65 14.11
CA ALA A 179 25.40 -0.73 15.16
C ALA A 179 24.77 -0.88 16.56
N GLY A 180 23.65 -0.20 16.82
CA GLY A 180 22.89 -0.32 18.07
C GLY A 180 22.28 -1.72 18.27
N VAL A 181 21.76 -2.32 17.22
CA VAL A 181 21.25 -3.69 17.25
C VAL A 181 22.38 -4.71 17.51
N ARG A 182 23.59 -4.45 17.02
CA ARG A 182 24.76 -5.32 17.25
C ARG A 182 25.47 -5.14 18.60
N GLY A 183 25.31 -3.99 19.25
CA GLY A 183 26.05 -3.63 20.44
C GLY A 183 25.26 -3.58 21.75
N GLN A 184 23.97 -3.77 21.76
CA GLN A 184 23.12 -3.62 22.95
C GLN A 184 22.29 -4.86 23.26
N GLU A 185 22.92 -6.00 23.34
CA GLU A 185 22.27 -7.23 23.85
C GLU A 185 21.81 -7.09 25.31
N GLU A 186 22.32 -6.12 26.06
CA GLU A 186 22.07 -5.96 27.51
C GLU A 186 21.04 -4.89 27.89
N GLN A 187 20.50 -4.08 26.95
CA GLN A 187 19.56 -2.99 27.24
C GLN A 187 18.24 -3.02 26.43
N LEU A 188 17.90 -4.07 25.76
CA LEU A 188 16.54 -4.33 25.31
C LEU A 188 15.65 -4.77 26.50
N LYS A 189 15.68 -4.03 27.60
CA LYS A 189 14.57 -4.03 28.52
C LYS A 189 13.37 -3.49 27.76
N PHE A 190 12.49 -4.38 27.34
CA PHE A 190 11.19 -4.08 26.75
C PHE A 190 10.51 -2.98 27.58
N SER A 191 10.70 -1.74 27.19
CA SER A 191 10.00 -0.64 27.81
C SER A 191 8.50 -0.92 27.66
N PRO A 192 7.68 -0.80 28.71
CA PRO A 192 6.22 -1.00 28.62
C PRO A 192 5.58 -0.18 27.48
N GLN A 193 6.23 0.90 27.07
CA GLN A 193 5.78 1.74 25.97
C GLN A 193 6.04 1.11 24.59
N LEU A 194 7.17 0.43 24.38
CA LEU A 194 7.46 -0.31 23.16
C LEU A 194 6.48 -1.48 22.98
N VAL A 195 6.15 -2.15 24.10
CA VAL A 195 5.11 -3.19 24.08
C VAL A 195 3.75 -2.60 23.67
N LYS A 196 3.35 -1.45 24.20
CA LYS A 196 2.10 -0.77 23.81
C LYS A 196 2.11 -0.42 22.31
N VAL A 197 3.19 0.16 21.80
CA VAL A 197 3.33 0.47 20.37
C VAL A 197 3.22 -0.80 19.53
N GLY A 198 3.97 -1.85 19.89
CA GLY A 198 3.92 -3.12 19.18
C GLY A 198 2.52 -3.74 19.16
N ILE A 199 1.82 -3.73 20.27
CA ILE A 199 0.43 -4.20 20.36
C ILE A 199 -0.48 -3.34 19.49
N THR A 200 -0.36 -2.01 19.54
CA THR A 200 -1.20 -1.10 18.71
C THR A 200 -0.99 -1.36 17.22
N VAL A 201 0.26 -1.49 16.79
CA VAL A 201 0.57 -1.81 15.37
C VAL A 201 -0.02 -3.17 15.01
N ALA A 202 0.22 -4.21 15.81
CA ALA A 202 -0.29 -5.56 15.54
C ALA A 202 -1.83 -5.60 15.48
N VAL A 203 -2.50 -4.87 16.37
CA VAL A 203 -3.98 -4.78 16.40
C VAL A 203 -4.50 -4.03 15.15
N VAL A 204 -3.93 -2.87 14.82
CA VAL A 204 -4.38 -2.09 13.64
C VAL A 204 -4.20 -2.90 12.37
N PHE A 205 -3.02 -3.46 12.15
CA PHE A 205 -2.75 -4.25 10.93
C PHE A 205 -3.48 -5.59 10.92
N GLY A 206 -3.60 -6.28 12.07
CA GLY A 206 -4.31 -7.54 12.19
C GLY A 206 -5.81 -7.41 11.96
N ILE A 207 -6.47 -6.45 12.62
CA ILE A 207 -7.91 -6.18 12.41
C ILE A 207 -8.15 -5.68 10.99
N GLY A 208 -7.29 -4.78 10.48
CA GLY A 208 -7.39 -4.28 9.12
C GLY A 208 -7.27 -5.40 8.09
N TYR A 209 -6.33 -6.32 8.26
CA TYR A 209 -6.17 -7.51 7.41
C TYR A 209 -7.40 -8.41 7.45
N ALA A 210 -7.87 -8.76 8.65
CA ALA A 210 -9.06 -9.58 8.82
C ALA A 210 -10.31 -8.93 8.20
N GLY A 211 -10.45 -7.61 8.35
CA GLY A 211 -11.55 -6.83 7.75
C GLY A 211 -11.49 -6.87 6.22
N ALA A 212 -10.32 -6.67 5.63
CA ALA A 212 -10.14 -6.73 4.17
C ALA A 212 -10.43 -8.13 3.61
N LEU A 213 -9.93 -9.19 4.27
CA LEU A 213 -10.22 -10.57 3.86
C LEU A 213 -11.71 -10.89 3.95
N ASN A 214 -12.39 -10.43 5.01
CA ASN A 214 -13.82 -10.64 5.16
C ASN A 214 -14.62 -9.88 4.09
N HIS A 215 -14.22 -8.65 3.77
CA HIS A 215 -14.82 -7.87 2.70
C HIS A 215 -14.63 -8.54 1.34
N GLN A 216 -13.42 -8.98 1.04
CA GLN A 216 -13.12 -9.71 -0.20
C GLN A 216 -13.93 -11.02 -0.31
N ARG A 217 -14.02 -11.80 0.77
CA ARG A 217 -14.87 -13.00 0.81
C ARG A 217 -16.35 -12.68 0.60
N ALA A 218 -16.83 -11.56 1.15
CA ALA A 218 -18.20 -11.12 0.92
C ALA A 218 -18.43 -10.75 -0.55
N LEU A 219 -17.49 -10.08 -1.19
CA LEU A 219 -17.57 -9.74 -2.61
C LEU A 219 -17.51 -11.00 -3.49
N THR A 220 -16.58 -11.91 -3.23
CA THR A 220 -16.44 -13.17 -3.97
C THR A 220 -17.53 -14.20 -3.61
N GLY A 221 -18.06 -14.15 -2.41
CA GLY A 221 -19.11 -15.05 -1.93
C GLY A 221 -20.53 -14.60 -2.32
N THR A 222 -20.75 -13.29 -2.55
CA THR A 222 -22.02 -12.75 -3.11
C THR A 222 -22.08 -12.84 -4.61
N VAL A 223 -20.94 -12.87 -5.28
CA VAL A 223 -20.78 -13.35 -6.64
C VAL A 223 -20.45 -14.86 -6.56
N GLY A 224 -21.32 -15.63 -5.96
CA GLY A 224 -21.48 -16.99 -6.43
C GLY A 224 -21.72 -16.81 -7.92
N PHE A 225 -20.72 -17.15 -8.75
CA PHE A 225 -20.83 -17.09 -10.19
C PHE A 225 -22.07 -17.93 -10.55
N ASP A 226 -23.21 -17.25 -10.59
CA ASP A 226 -24.44 -17.86 -11.04
C ASP A 226 -24.30 -18.02 -12.54
N MET A 227 -23.88 -19.22 -12.92
CA MET A 227 -23.67 -19.58 -14.30
C MET A 227 -24.90 -19.23 -15.14
N ASP A 228 -26.11 -19.43 -14.59
CA ASP A 228 -27.35 -19.16 -15.31
C ASP A 228 -27.56 -17.65 -15.52
N VAL A 229 -27.24 -16.82 -14.53
CA VAL A 229 -27.29 -15.36 -14.67
C VAL A 229 -26.24 -14.87 -15.66
N ALA A 230 -25.00 -15.38 -15.59
CA ALA A 230 -23.93 -15.01 -16.50
C ALA A 230 -24.21 -15.44 -17.94
N LEU A 231 -24.69 -16.65 -18.15
CA LEU A 231 -25.09 -17.16 -19.46
C LEU A 231 -26.28 -16.37 -20.02
N ASN A 232 -27.33 -16.11 -19.23
CA ASN A 232 -28.44 -15.29 -19.65
C ASN A 232 -28.05 -13.85 -20.00
N ALA A 233 -27.15 -13.26 -19.25
CA ALA A 233 -26.58 -11.95 -19.57
C ALA A 233 -25.79 -11.98 -20.88
N HIS A 234 -24.97 -13.01 -21.08
CA HIS A 234 -24.19 -13.22 -22.31
C HIS A 234 -25.09 -13.41 -23.53
N PHE A 235 -26.11 -14.29 -23.44
CA PHE A 235 -27.02 -14.55 -24.54
C PHE A 235 -27.95 -13.37 -24.87
N ARG A 236 -28.13 -12.41 -23.97
CA ARG A 236 -28.88 -11.16 -24.21
C ARG A 236 -28.03 -10.08 -24.89
N GLN A 237 -26.72 -10.25 -24.95
CA GLN A 237 -25.83 -9.31 -25.65
C GLN A 237 -26.06 -9.44 -27.16
N GLN A 238 -25.94 -8.33 -27.86
CA GLN A 238 -26.00 -8.32 -29.32
C GLN A 238 -24.84 -9.16 -29.85
N GLN A 239 -25.15 -10.15 -30.67
CA GLN A 239 -24.14 -10.94 -31.34
C GLN A 239 -23.34 -10.04 -32.29
N ILE A 240 -22.06 -9.93 -32.08
CA ILE A 240 -21.14 -9.22 -32.96
C ILE A 240 -20.50 -10.27 -33.85
N GLN A 241 -20.68 -10.12 -35.16
CA GLN A 241 -19.85 -10.91 -36.09
C GLN A 241 -18.42 -10.42 -36.04
N VAL A 242 -17.54 -11.31 -35.70
CA VAL A 242 -16.10 -11.03 -35.68
C VAL A 242 -15.53 -11.52 -37.01
N ASP A 243 -15.10 -10.58 -37.84
CA ASP A 243 -14.35 -10.94 -39.05
C ASP A 243 -12.94 -11.40 -38.65
N THR A 244 -12.71 -12.70 -38.74
CA THR A 244 -11.37 -13.25 -38.55
C THR A 244 -10.50 -12.92 -39.76
N HIS A 245 -9.28 -12.44 -39.49
CA HIS A 245 -8.34 -12.16 -40.59
C HIS A 245 -8.00 -13.45 -41.33
N PRO A 246 -7.96 -13.44 -42.71
CA PRO A 246 -7.69 -14.67 -43.49
C PRO A 246 -6.39 -15.38 -43.16
N GLU A 247 -5.43 -14.64 -42.59
CA GLU A 247 -4.13 -15.16 -42.18
C GLU A 247 -4.03 -15.46 -40.66
N ALA A 248 -5.18 -15.42 -39.94
CA ALA A 248 -5.19 -15.75 -38.52
C ALA A 248 -4.76 -17.20 -38.31
N ALA A 249 -3.95 -17.44 -37.28
CA ALA A 249 -3.53 -18.80 -36.94
C ALA A 249 -4.74 -19.60 -36.47
N VAL A 250 -4.98 -20.76 -37.10
CA VAL A 250 -6.06 -21.67 -36.73
C VAL A 250 -5.45 -22.90 -36.03
N TRP A 251 -5.98 -23.16 -34.83
CA TRP A 251 -5.60 -24.34 -34.05
C TRP A 251 -6.78 -25.27 -33.87
N GLY A 252 -6.63 -26.53 -34.11
CA GLY A 252 -7.66 -27.55 -33.93
C GLY A 252 -8.31 -28.02 -35.22
N ASN A 253 -9.53 -28.57 -35.11
CA ASN A 253 -10.28 -29.07 -36.27
C ASN A 253 -11.06 -27.94 -36.96
N PRO A 254 -10.76 -27.58 -38.23
CA PRO A 254 -11.47 -26.51 -38.93
C PRO A 254 -12.93 -26.84 -39.25
N GLU A 255 -13.37 -28.09 -39.12
CA GLU A 255 -14.75 -28.51 -39.31
C GLU A 255 -15.53 -28.60 -37.97
N SER A 256 -15.00 -28.04 -36.91
CA SER A 256 -15.65 -28.04 -35.59
C SER A 256 -16.91 -27.19 -35.62
N ALA A 257 -17.98 -27.68 -34.96
CA ALA A 257 -19.22 -26.94 -34.81
C ALA A 257 -19.10 -25.72 -33.86
N VAL A 258 -18.01 -25.63 -33.10
CA VAL A 258 -17.73 -24.53 -32.18
C VAL A 258 -16.39 -23.91 -32.58
N GLU A 259 -16.42 -22.62 -32.86
CA GLU A 259 -15.26 -21.79 -33.13
C GLU A 259 -15.03 -20.86 -31.94
N VAL A 260 -13.78 -20.83 -31.44
CA VAL A 260 -13.36 -19.90 -30.38
C VAL A 260 -12.37 -18.92 -31.00
N VAL A 261 -12.70 -17.65 -31.00
CA VAL A 261 -11.84 -16.58 -31.49
C VAL A 261 -11.14 -15.94 -30.31
N GLU A 262 -9.80 -16.06 -30.26
CA GLU A 262 -8.99 -15.42 -29.24
C GLU A 262 -8.31 -14.16 -29.80
N PHE A 263 -8.53 -13.03 -29.12
CA PHE A 263 -7.78 -11.80 -29.38
C PHE A 263 -6.64 -11.70 -28.37
N ALA A 264 -5.44 -12.07 -28.80
CA ALA A 264 -4.26 -12.01 -27.95
C ALA A 264 -3.31 -10.88 -28.36
N ASP A 265 -2.83 -10.14 -27.42
CA ASP A 265 -1.75 -9.18 -27.60
C ASP A 265 -0.44 -9.80 -27.08
N PHE A 266 0.56 -9.94 -27.96
CA PHE A 266 1.88 -10.51 -27.61
C PHE A 266 2.63 -9.69 -26.54
N GLN A 267 2.25 -8.45 -26.32
CA GLN A 267 2.82 -7.61 -25.27
C GLN A 267 2.06 -7.74 -23.94
N CYS A 268 0.91 -8.36 -23.92
CA CYS A 268 0.09 -8.57 -22.72
C CYS A 268 0.58 -9.80 -21.93
N PRO A 269 1.08 -9.64 -20.69
CA PRO A 269 1.55 -10.75 -19.88
C PRO A 269 0.45 -11.78 -19.56
N ALA A 270 -0.79 -11.31 -19.37
CA ALA A 270 -1.93 -12.17 -19.09
C ALA A 270 -2.31 -13.02 -20.31
N CYS A 271 -2.23 -12.48 -21.52
CA CYS A 271 -2.48 -13.21 -22.75
C CYS A 271 -1.40 -14.30 -22.98
N ARG A 272 -0.16 -13.98 -22.65
CA ARG A 272 0.93 -14.96 -22.71
C ARG A 272 0.68 -16.14 -21.77
N ASP A 273 0.22 -15.87 -20.55
CA ASP A 273 -0.03 -16.92 -19.57
C ASP A 273 -1.27 -17.75 -19.95
N SER A 274 -2.32 -17.15 -20.56
CA SER A 274 -3.49 -17.90 -21.04
C SER A 274 -3.18 -18.80 -22.24
N ALA A 275 -2.29 -18.37 -23.14
CA ALA A 275 -1.90 -19.15 -24.32
C ALA A 275 -1.22 -20.51 -23.98
N PHE A 276 -0.71 -20.69 -22.76
CA PHE A 276 -0.16 -21.97 -22.28
C PHE A 276 -1.21 -22.88 -21.64
N HIS A 277 -2.46 -22.43 -21.50
CA HIS A 277 -3.55 -23.17 -20.86
C HIS A 277 -4.67 -23.57 -21.84
N LEU A 278 -4.58 -23.17 -23.11
CA LEU A 278 -5.44 -23.59 -24.21
C LEU A 278 -4.80 -24.72 -24.99
#